data_6660793d6cfa2c7e1a3e231cb8b43b9d
#
_entry.id   6660793d6cfa2c7e1a3e231cb8b43b9d
#
_cell.length_a   1.000
_cell.length_b   1.000
_cell.length_c   1.000
_cell.angle_alpha   90.00
_cell.angle_beta   90.00
_cell.angle_gamma   90.00
#
_symmetry.space_group_name_H-M   'P 1'
#
loop_
_entity.id
_entity.type
_entity.pdbx_description
1 polymer ?
#
loop_
_entity_poly.entity_id
_entity_poly.type
_entity_poly.pdbx_seq_one_letter_code
_entity_poly.pdbx_strand_id
1 'polypeptide(L)'
;MAWIIGAVVAALVVAGVLAGVFASGVLTPSHPVPTLVGLPVAQARTELTKLHFNLKEEAPVKSTTLGAGLVLSQHPAPKTSLKEGSTVTVVPSAGPPDVTVPSLAGMTCAQAVTALTAVHLQASCTPGQYDNTVPSTIIISWSSGATPNPTSAPYGSTITIVPSLGHQPATVPNIPTSYTFAQAQAALQAVGLQATQANQTSTTIPAGNVISTNPASGAQTPYGSTVTVTVSSGPPTVQVPDVVGDTVPQAVAALSNAGLTANGLSGNPTGTVTGTSPAVGSTVPTGSQVELFAK
;
A
#
# COMPACT_ATOMS: atom_id res chain seq x y z
N MET A 1 -34.99 54.32 -79.50
CA MET A 1 -33.66 54.16 -78.92
C MET A 1 -33.38 54.98 -77.66
N ALA A 2 -33.93 56.16 -77.51
CA ALA A 2 -33.67 57.02 -76.32
C ALA A 2 -34.16 56.42 -74.96
N TRP A 3 -35.25 55.63 -75.00
CA TRP A 3 -35.76 55.01 -73.74
C TRP A 3 -34.92 53.87 -73.20
N ILE A 4 -34.22 53.14 -74.05
CA ILE A 4 -33.36 52.03 -73.65
C ILE A 4 -32.07 52.60 -73.02
N ILE A 5 -31.53 53.70 -73.55
CA ILE A 5 -30.33 54.33 -72.98
C ILE A 5 -30.61 54.95 -71.61
N GLY A 6 -31.78 55.56 -71.43
CA GLY A 6 -32.21 56.09 -70.12
C GLY A 6 -32.32 55.00 -69.03
N ALA A 7 -32.90 53.84 -69.41
CA ALA A 7 -33.06 52.72 -68.49
C ALA A 7 -31.70 52.07 -68.09
N VAL A 8 -30.77 51.97 -69.04
CA VAL A 8 -29.43 51.45 -68.80
C VAL A 8 -28.60 52.41 -67.93
N VAL A 9 -28.69 53.70 -68.15
CA VAL A 9 -27.98 54.70 -67.30
C VAL A 9 -28.58 54.73 -65.92
N ALA A 10 -29.94 54.67 -65.78
CA ALA A 10 -30.55 54.58 -64.45
C ALA A 10 -30.15 53.31 -63.70
N ALA A 11 -30.05 52.14 -64.38
CA ALA A 11 -29.64 50.89 -63.78
C ALA A 11 -28.12 50.93 -63.31
N LEU A 12 -27.27 51.57 -64.12
CA LEU A 12 -25.86 51.75 -63.77
C LEU A 12 -25.67 52.73 -62.59
N VAL A 13 -26.47 53.79 -62.52
CA VAL A 13 -26.44 54.75 -61.40
C VAL A 13 -26.93 54.09 -60.12
N VAL A 14 -28.03 53.33 -60.21
CA VAL A 14 -28.52 52.56 -59.05
C VAL A 14 -27.51 51.49 -58.60
N ALA A 15 -26.90 50.78 -59.54
CA ALA A 15 -25.85 49.80 -59.23
C ALA A 15 -24.61 50.50 -58.63
N GLY A 16 -24.20 51.66 -59.16
CA GLY A 16 -23.09 52.44 -58.61
C GLY A 16 -23.40 53.01 -57.22
N VAL A 17 -24.61 53.48 -56.98
CA VAL A 17 -25.02 53.96 -55.64
C VAL A 17 -25.14 52.79 -54.67
N LEU A 18 -25.67 51.62 -55.05
CA LEU A 18 -25.70 50.42 -54.22
C LEU A 18 -24.29 49.93 -53.91
N ALA A 19 -23.37 49.90 -54.90
CA ALA A 19 -22.00 49.51 -54.68
C ALA A 19 -21.28 50.51 -53.77
N GLY A 20 -21.52 51.82 -53.91
CA GLY A 20 -20.98 52.86 -53.07
C GLY A 20 -21.51 52.79 -51.62
N VAL A 21 -22.78 52.46 -51.42
CA VAL A 21 -23.41 52.29 -50.13
C VAL A 21 -22.91 51.00 -49.44
N PHE A 22 -22.69 49.92 -50.20
CA PHE A 22 -22.03 48.71 -49.65
C PHE A 22 -20.55 48.97 -49.30
N ALA A 23 -19.82 49.70 -50.11
CA ALA A 23 -18.43 50.06 -49.83
C ALA A 23 -18.27 51.05 -48.68
N SER A 24 -19.27 51.86 -48.36
CA SER A 24 -19.30 52.78 -47.21
C SER A 24 -19.67 52.15 -45.88
N GLY A 25 -19.95 50.80 -45.83
CA GLY A 25 -20.35 50.06 -44.62
C GLY A 25 -21.73 50.40 -44.08
N VAL A 26 -22.54 51.21 -44.80
CA VAL A 26 -23.87 51.64 -44.37
C VAL A 26 -24.89 50.49 -44.47
N LEU A 27 -24.61 49.48 -45.35
CA LEU A 27 -25.45 48.28 -45.55
C LEU A 27 -24.78 46.98 -45.12
N THR A 28 -23.77 47.02 -44.26
CA THR A 28 -23.18 45.79 -43.72
C THR A 28 -24.21 45.05 -42.91
N PRO A 29 -24.48 43.74 -43.18
CA PRO A 29 -25.39 42.94 -42.43
C PRO A 29 -25.04 42.93 -40.93
N SER A 30 -26.04 42.82 -40.11
CA SER A 30 -25.85 42.72 -38.63
C SER A 30 -26.35 41.39 -38.12
N HIS A 31 -25.60 40.75 -37.28
CA HIS A 31 -25.94 39.47 -36.69
C HIS A 31 -25.87 39.55 -35.13
N PRO A 32 -26.73 38.78 -34.46
CA PRO A 32 -26.63 38.71 -33.01
C PRO A 32 -25.37 37.92 -32.58
N VAL A 33 -24.66 38.42 -31.61
CA VAL A 33 -23.50 37.74 -31.01
C VAL A 33 -23.93 36.42 -30.39
N PRO A 34 -23.33 35.27 -30.73
CA PRO A 34 -23.66 33.99 -30.16
C PRO A 34 -23.21 33.88 -28.70
N THR A 35 -23.78 32.91 -27.98
CA THR A 35 -23.30 32.58 -26.63
C THR A 35 -22.03 31.76 -26.75
N LEU A 36 -20.91 32.30 -26.30
CA LEU A 36 -19.58 31.67 -26.37
C LEU A 36 -19.07 31.15 -25.03
N VAL A 37 -19.61 31.68 -23.91
CA VAL A 37 -19.22 31.28 -22.55
C VAL A 37 -19.43 29.78 -22.38
N GLY A 38 -18.40 29.12 -21.87
CA GLY A 38 -18.34 27.67 -21.67
C GLY A 38 -17.88 26.86 -22.87
N LEU A 39 -17.76 27.46 -24.08
CA LEU A 39 -17.24 26.79 -25.26
C LEU A 39 -15.70 26.78 -25.25
N PRO A 40 -15.05 25.77 -25.85
CA PRO A 40 -13.64 25.87 -26.19
C PRO A 40 -13.38 27.08 -27.09
N VAL A 41 -12.25 27.81 -26.86
CA VAL A 41 -11.91 29.02 -27.66
C VAL A 41 -11.86 28.71 -29.15
N ALA A 42 -11.37 27.54 -29.56
CA ALA A 42 -11.36 27.11 -30.97
C ALA A 42 -12.77 27.03 -31.57
N GLN A 43 -13.73 26.52 -30.81
CA GLN A 43 -15.14 26.45 -31.23
C GLN A 43 -15.75 27.83 -31.26
N ALA A 44 -15.49 28.69 -30.27
CA ALA A 44 -15.94 30.08 -30.26
C ALA A 44 -15.47 30.83 -31.51
N ARG A 45 -14.21 30.61 -31.91
CA ARG A 45 -13.63 31.14 -33.15
C ARG A 45 -14.44 30.71 -34.38
N THR A 46 -14.76 29.43 -34.48
CA THR A 46 -15.53 28.87 -35.57
C THR A 46 -16.93 29.49 -35.64
N GLU A 47 -17.63 29.62 -34.52
CA GLU A 47 -18.95 30.22 -34.46
C GLU A 47 -18.96 31.70 -34.88
N LEU A 48 -17.94 32.45 -34.45
CA LEU A 48 -17.79 33.86 -34.84
C LEU A 48 -17.44 34.03 -36.34
N THR A 49 -16.61 33.15 -36.88
CA THR A 49 -16.23 33.17 -38.30
C THR A 49 -17.42 32.94 -39.20
N LYS A 50 -18.36 32.05 -38.83
CA LYS A 50 -19.62 31.82 -39.60
C LYS A 50 -20.48 33.08 -39.71
N LEU A 51 -20.37 34.00 -38.77
CA LEU A 51 -21.11 35.26 -38.70
C LEU A 51 -20.26 36.47 -39.13
N HIS A 52 -19.11 36.22 -39.75
CA HIS A 52 -18.16 37.24 -40.19
C HIS A 52 -17.69 38.18 -39.07
N PHE A 53 -17.64 37.72 -37.81
CA PHE A 53 -17.04 38.44 -36.69
C PHE A 53 -15.59 38.10 -36.51
N ASN A 54 -14.82 39.07 -35.99
CA ASN A 54 -13.41 38.87 -35.57
C ASN A 54 -13.35 38.46 -34.10
N LEU A 55 -12.53 37.45 -33.79
CA LEU A 55 -12.26 37.07 -32.41
C LEU A 55 -11.01 37.77 -31.90
N LYS A 56 -11.11 38.45 -30.76
CA LYS A 56 -9.97 38.91 -29.96
C LYS A 56 -9.91 38.12 -28.67
N GLU A 57 -8.76 37.49 -28.42
CA GLU A 57 -8.51 36.79 -27.16
C GLU A 57 -7.74 37.72 -26.21
N GLU A 58 -8.20 37.83 -24.96
CA GLU A 58 -7.47 38.45 -23.87
C GLU A 58 -6.63 37.41 -23.11
N ALA A 59 -5.79 37.90 -22.17
CA ALA A 59 -4.99 37.02 -21.36
C ALA A 59 -5.89 36.08 -20.52
N PRO A 60 -5.57 34.78 -20.44
CA PRO A 60 -6.38 33.81 -19.67
C PRO A 60 -6.41 34.18 -18.18
N VAL A 61 -7.58 34.02 -17.56
CA VAL A 61 -7.81 34.32 -16.14
C VAL A 61 -8.12 33.03 -15.38
N LYS A 62 -7.56 32.87 -14.18
CA LYS A 62 -7.84 31.72 -13.33
C LYS A 62 -9.33 31.68 -12.93
N SER A 63 -9.92 30.48 -12.95
CA SER A 63 -11.36 30.27 -12.65
C SER A 63 -11.55 28.93 -11.95
N THR A 64 -12.32 28.92 -10.87
CA THR A 64 -12.72 27.68 -10.16
C THR A 64 -13.96 27.03 -10.79
N THR A 65 -14.63 27.70 -11.72
CA THR A 65 -15.88 27.24 -12.35
C THR A 65 -15.70 26.63 -13.72
N LEU A 66 -14.68 27.06 -14.47
CA LEU A 66 -14.42 26.57 -15.83
C LEU A 66 -13.00 26.05 -15.99
N GLY A 67 -12.88 24.93 -16.68
CA GLY A 67 -11.58 24.34 -17.04
C GLY A 67 -10.77 25.25 -17.97
N ALA A 68 -9.46 24.99 -18.06
CA ALA A 68 -8.56 25.73 -18.94
C ALA A 68 -8.98 25.63 -20.41
N GLY A 69 -8.86 26.75 -21.17
CA GLY A 69 -9.18 26.81 -22.58
C GLY A 69 -10.66 27.01 -22.92
N LEU A 70 -11.54 27.11 -21.92
CA LEU A 70 -12.93 27.47 -22.12
C LEU A 70 -13.12 28.98 -22.01
N VAL A 71 -14.07 29.55 -22.76
CA VAL A 71 -14.42 30.97 -22.67
C VAL A 71 -15.06 31.26 -21.32
N LEU A 72 -14.41 32.09 -20.51
CA LEU A 72 -14.89 32.51 -19.18
C LEU A 72 -15.86 33.67 -19.30
N SER A 73 -15.59 34.61 -20.17
CA SER A 73 -16.46 35.76 -20.44
C SER A 73 -16.30 36.22 -21.89
N GLN A 74 -17.33 36.94 -22.38
CA GLN A 74 -17.32 37.54 -23.68
C GLN A 74 -17.81 38.99 -23.63
N HIS A 75 -17.35 39.81 -24.56
CA HIS A 75 -17.83 41.15 -24.77
C HIS A 75 -17.82 41.44 -26.29
N PRO A 76 -18.95 41.92 -26.88
CA PRO A 76 -20.24 42.22 -26.24
C PRO A 76 -21.03 41.00 -25.75
N ALA A 77 -22.03 41.25 -24.93
CA ALA A 77 -22.93 40.20 -24.40
C ALA A 77 -23.61 39.41 -25.52
N PRO A 78 -24.00 38.16 -25.27
CA PRO A 78 -24.82 37.38 -26.21
C PRO A 78 -26.06 38.11 -26.64
N LYS A 79 -26.49 37.89 -27.91
CA LYS A 79 -27.65 38.51 -28.55
C LYS A 79 -27.51 40.02 -28.88
N THR A 80 -26.40 40.67 -28.53
CA THR A 80 -26.11 42.03 -29.01
C THR A 80 -25.98 42.01 -30.53
N SER A 81 -26.69 42.89 -31.22
CA SER A 81 -26.59 43.03 -32.69
C SER A 81 -25.31 43.78 -33.06
N LEU A 82 -24.43 43.17 -33.85
CA LEU A 82 -23.20 43.77 -34.35
C LEU A 82 -23.16 43.67 -35.88
N LYS A 83 -22.51 44.64 -36.55
CA LYS A 83 -22.19 44.57 -37.93
C LYS A 83 -21.12 43.54 -38.23
N GLU A 84 -21.17 42.90 -39.41
CA GLU A 84 -20.09 42.04 -39.88
C GLU A 84 -18.74 42.80 -39.84
N GLY A 85 -17.67 42.08 -39.59
CA GLY A 85 -16.34 42.64 -39.35
C GLY A 85 -16.08 43.19 -37.93
N SER A 86 -17.14 43.28 -37.09
CA SER A 86 -17.00 43.69 -35.68
C SER A 86 -16.17 42.67 -34.89
N THR A 87 -15.52 43.13 -33.83
CA THR A 87 -14.70 42.29 -32.95
C THR A 87 -15.50 41.88 -31.73
N VAL A 88 -15.49 40.58 -31.44
CA VAL A 88 -15.96 39.99 -30.18
C VAL A 88 -14.71 39.58 -29.39
N THR A 89 -14.62 40.13 -28.19
CA THR A 89 -13.53 39.83 -27.26
C THR A 89 -13.94 38.70 -26.31
N VAL A 90 -13.07 37.74 -26.12
CA VAL A 90 -13.26 36.65 -25.16
C VAL A 90 -12.11 36.59 -24.18
N VAL A 91 -12.41 36.26 -22.92
CA VAL A 91 -11.43 35.97 -21.88
C VAL A 91 -11.42 34.45 -21.65
N PRO A 92 -10.34 33.74 -22.01
CA PRO A 92 -10.24 32.32 -21.72
C PRO A 92 -10.03 32.04 -20.23
N SER A 93 -10.54 30.94 -19.75
CA SER A 93 -10.15 30.39 -18.45
C SER A 93 -8.74 29.81 -18.51
N ALA A 94 -7.91 30.13 -17.53
CA ALA A 94 -6.61 29.47 -17.29
C ALA A 94 -6.76 28.23 -16.37
N GLY A 95 -8.00 27.81 -16.12
CA GLY A 95 -8.31 26.75 -15.16
C GLY A 95 -8.24 27.19 -13.69
N PRO A 96 -8.38 26.26 -12.75
CA PRO A 96 -8.38 26.57 -11.33
C PRO A 96 -7.05 27.21 -10.87
N PRO A 97 -7.08 28.10 -9.86
CA PRO A 97 -5.86 28.55 -9.23
C PRO A 97 -5.16 27.40 -8.52
N ASP A 98 -3.85 27.47 -8.43
CA ASP A 98 -3.10 26.52 -7.62
C ASP A 98 -3.24 26.89 -6.14
N VAL A 99 -3.36 25.88 -5.29
CA VAL A 99 -3.36 25.99 -3.83
C VAL A 99 -2.14 25.29 -3.27
N THR A 100 -1.64 25.75 -2.13
CA THR A 100 -0.49 25.14 -1.46
C THR A 100 -0.89 23.78 -0.89
N VAL A 101 -0.11 22.73 -1.21
CA VAL A 101 -0.25 21.40 -0.62
C VAL A 101 0.49 21.42 0.71
N PRO A 102 -0.17 21.14 1.85
CA PRO A 102 0.51 21.02 3.12
C PRO A 102 1.48 19.85 3.13
N SER A 103 2.51 19.87 3.98
CA SER A 103 3.36 18.71 4.19
C SER A 103 2.53 17.57 4.79
N LEU A 104 2.54 16.42 4.14
CA LEU A 104 1.84 15.21 4.61
C LEU A 104 2.78 14.23 5.32
N ALA A 105 4.07 14.56 5.42
CA ALA A 105 5.06 13.73 6.08
C ALA A 105 4.70 13.52 7.56
N GLY A 106 4.80 12.28 8.03
CA GLY A 106 4.48 11.93 9.42
C GLY A 106 2.98 11.83 9.74
N MET A 107 2.11 12.11 8.78
CA MET A 107 0.66 11.99 8.95
C MET A 107 0.14 10.60 8.63
N THR A 108 -0.99 10.25 9.21
CA THR A 108 -1.82 9.15 8.73
C THR A 108 -2.69 9.62 7.57
N CYS A 109 -3.27 8.65 6.82
CA CYS A 109 -4.18 9.00 5.73
C CYS A 109 -5.38 9.84 6.19
N ALA A 110 -5.95 9.56 7.35
CA ALA A 110 -7.07 10.32 7.90
C ALA A 110 -6.69 11.79 8.22
N GLN A 111 -5.51 12.00 8.77
CA GLN A 111 -4.99 13.35 9.04
C GLN A 111 -4.74 14.12 7.74
N ALA A 112 -4.18 13.45 6.73
CA ALA A 112 -3.93 14.06 5.43
C ALA A 112 -5.23 14.44 4.71
N VAL A 113 -6.27 13.60 4.76
CA VAL A 113 -7.61 13.94 4.23
C VAL A 113 -8.12 15.24 4.84
N THR A 114 -8.02 15.37 6.17
CA THR A 114 -8.44 16.59 6.87
C THR A 114 -7.63 17.82 6.45
N ALA A 115 -6.29 17.66 6.38
CA ALA A 115 -5.39 18.76 6.00
C ALA A 115 -5.60 19.22 4.53
N LEU A 116 -5.81 18.28 3.61
CA LEU A 116 -6.07 18.57 2.19
C LEU A 116 -7.45 19.20 1.98
N THR A 117 -8.47 18.72 2.67
CA THR A 117 -9.82 19.26 2.59
C THR A 117 -9.84 20.72 3.06
N ALA A 118 -9.07 21.09 4.08
CA ALA A 118 -8.96 22.47 4.59
C ALA A 118 -8.42 23.45 3.53
N VAL A 119 -7.65 22.96 2.55
CA VAL A 119 -7.12 23.76 1.43
C VAL A 119 -7.84 23.46 0.10
N HIS A 120 -9.04 22.91 0.17
CA HIS A 120 -9.89 22.59 -0.99
C HIS A 120 -9.25 21.62 -1.97
N LEU A 121 -8.40 20.70 -1.52
CA LEU A 121 -7.91 19.56 -2.27
C LEU A 121 -8.65 18.30 -1.87
N GLN A 122 -8.75 17.34 -2.78
CA GLN A 122 -9.28 16.02 -2.50
C GLN A 122 -8.13 15.07 -2.14
N ALA A 123 -8.40 14.04 -1.36
CA ALA A 123 -7.45 13.01 -1.00
C ALA A 123 -7.91 11.64 -1.47
N SER A 124 -7.00 10.86 -2.05
CA SER A 124 -7.23 9.46 -2.43
C SER A 124 -6.13 8.60 -1.80
N CYS A 125 -6.49 7.81 -0.80
CA CYS A 125 -5.57 6.87 -0.17
C CYS A 125 -5.56 5.56 -0.95
N THR A 126 -4.40 5.20 -1.47
CA THR A 126 -4.19 3.92 -2.16
C THR A 126 -3.95 2.79 -1.16
N PRO A 127 -3.99 1.52 -1.60
CA PRO A 127 -3.41 0.44 -0.83
C PRO A 127 -1.96 0.77 -0.45
N GLY A 128 -1.57 0.50 0.80
CA GLY A 128 -0.23 0.81 1.29
C GLY A 128 0.87 0.03 0.61
N GLN A 129 2.10 0.47 0.82
CA GLN A 129 3.32 -0.22 0.40
C GLN A 129 4.17 -0.56 1.62
N TYR A 130 4.94 -1.65 1.54
CA TYR A 130 5.91 -1.97 2.58
C TYR A 130 7.07 -0.98 2.54
N ASP A 131 7.44 -0.48 3.71
CA ASP A 131 8.59 0.41 3.91
C ASP A 131 9.27 0.07 5.23
N ASN A 132 10.59 -0.16 5.18
CA ASN A 132 11.35 -0.58 6.35
C ASN A 132 11.75 0.58 7.28
N THR A 133 11.48 1.82 6.86
CA THR A 133 11.85 3.04 7.60
C THR A 133 10.66 3.81 8.12
N VAL A 134 9.54 3.76 7.39
CA VAL A 134 8.31 4.47 7.74
C VAL A 134 7.37 3.52 8.50
N PRO A 135 6.95 3.86 9.72
CA PRO A 135 6.02 3.04 10.49
C PRO A 135 4.71 2.79 9.74
N SER A 136 4.06 1.66 10.04
CA SER A 136 2.74 1.33 9.47
C SER A 136 1.74 2.46 9.68
N THR A 137 0.90 2.69 8.69
CA THR A 137 -0.14 3.74 8.61
C THR A 137 0.36 5.16 8.32
N ILE A 138 1.64 5.43 8.42
CA ILE A 138 2.25 6.75 8.12
C ILE A 138 2.49 6.86 6.60
N ILE A 139 2.31 8.06 6.07
CA ILE A 139 2.45 8.33 4.64
C ILE A 139 3.91 8.23 4.19
N ILE A 140 4.15 7.44 3.15
CA ILE A 140 5.44 7.30 2.46
C ILE A 140 5.61 8.42 1.44
N SER A 141 4.56 8.63 0.62
CA SER A 141 4.61 9.57 -0.50
C SER A 141 3.21 10.05 -0.87
N TRP A 142 3.15 11.18 -1.58
CA TRP A 142 1.92 11.69 -2.18
C TRP A 142 2.22 12.26 -3.56
N SER A 143 1.20 12.34 -4.43
CA SER A 143 1.35 12.87 -5.78
C SER A 143 0.09 13.57 -6.26
N SER A 144 0.28 14.51 -7.21
CA SER A 144 -0.79 15.11 -8.00
C SER A 144 -0.57 14.72 -9.46
N GLY A 145 -1.36 13.76 -9.95
CA GLY A 145 -1.09 13.13 -11.24
C GLY A 145 0.31 12.52 -11.28
N ALA A 146 1.14 12.94 -12.24
CA ALA A 146 2.52 12.47 -12.38
C ALA A 146 3.54 13.22 -11.50
N THR A 147 3.14 14.29 -10.80
CA THR A 147 4.05 15.10 -9.96
C THR A 147 4.18 14.50 -8.57
N PRO A 148 5.37 14.01 -8.16
CA PRO A 148 5.60 13.49 -6.82
C PRO A 148 5.79 14.61 -5.81
N ASN A 149 5.26 14.43 -4.59
CA ASN A 149 5.38 15.32 -3.45
C ASN A 149 5.22 16.82 -3.80
N PRO A 150 4.11 17.20 -4.49
CA PRO A 150 3.92 18.56 -4.94
C PRO A 150 3.76 19.50 -3.74
N THR A 151 4.30 20.71 -3.87
CA THR A 151 4.09 21.81 -2.91
C THR A 151 2.90 22.68 -3.29
N SER A 152 2.38 22.54 -4.52
CA SER A 152 1.16 23.18 -5.00
C SER A 152 0.42 22.26 -5.96
N ALA A 153 -0.90 22.42 -6.03
CA ALA A 153 -1.77 21.67 -6.93
C ALA A 153 -3.00 22.52 -7.30
N PRO A 154 -3.62 22.30 -8.46
CA PRO A 154 -4.83 23.01 -8.84
C PRO A 154 -5.96 22.82 -7.80
N TYR A 155 -6.68 23.89 -7.50
CA TYR A 155 -7.86 23.86 -6.63
C TYR A 155 -8.83 22.72 -7.02
N GLY A 156 -9.29 21.96 -6.04
CA GLY A 156 -10.19 20.84 -6.25
C GLY A 156 -9.55 19.57 -6.82
N SER A 157 -8.25 19.59 -7.13
CA SER A 157 -7.56 18.40 -7.63
C SER A 157 -7.36 17.34 -6.55
N THR A 158 -7.16 16.09 -6.98
CA THR A 158 -6.96 14.97 -6.08
C THR A 158 -5.47 14.72 -5.85
N ILE A 159 -5.09 14.62 -4.59
CA ILE A 159 -3.78 14.16 -4.13
C ILE A 159 -3.87 12.67 -3.81
N THR A 160 -3.10 11.88 -4.52
CA THR A 160 -2.96 10.44 -4.27
C THR A 160 -1.94 10.23 -3.16
N ILE A 161 -2.30 9.45 -2.15
CA ILE A 161 -1.51 9.22 -0.93
C ILE A 161 -1.19 7.74 -0.82
N VAL A 162 0.08 7.42 -0.57
CA VAL A 162 0.56 6.06 -0.35
C VAL A 162 0.98 5.90 1.11
N PRO A 163 0.21 5.18 1.94
CA PRO A 163 0.59 4.88 3.32
C PRO A 163 1.57 3.71 3.39
N SER A 164 2.36 3.66 4.45
CA SER A 164 3.20 2.52 4.79
C SER A 164 2.38 1.37 5.36
N LEU A 165 2.73 0.16 4.97
CA LEU A 165 2.33 -1.09 5.63
C LEU A 165 3.33 -1.50 6.74
N GLY A 166 4.41 -0.72 6.94
CA GLY A 166 5.54 -1.09 7.79
C GLY A 166 6.49 -2.07 7.11
N HIS A 167 7.26 -2.78 7.90
CA HIS A 167 8.17 -3.81 7.39
C HIS A 167 7.43 -4.90 6.62
N GLN A 168 8.07 -5.40 5.58
CA GLN A 168 7.58 -6.58 4.87
C GLN A 168 7.57 -7.78 5.82
N PRO A 169 6.53 -8.65 5.77
CA PRO A 169 6.51 -9.89 6.53
C PRO A 169 7.76 -10.73 6.28
N ALA A 170 8.30 -11.30 7.34
CA ALA A 170 9.44 -12.21 7.27
C ALA A 170 8.97 -13.64 7.06
N THR A 171 9.76 -14.44 6.33
CA THR A 171 9.52 -15.88 6.18
C THR A 171 10.38 -16.62 7.21
N VAL A 172 9.77 -17.51 7.99
CA VAL A 172 10.50 -18.37 8.92
C VAL A 172 11.49 -19.24 8.14
N PRO A 173 12.82 -19.13 8.40
CA PRO A 173 13.82 -19.88 7.65
C PRO A 173 13.72 -21.38 7.95
N ASN A 174 14.30 -22.19 7.09
CA ASN A 174 14.43 -23.62 7.38
C ASN A 174 15.41 -23.82 8.56
N ILE A 175 14.92 -24.38 9.66
CA ILE A 175 15.69 -24.69 10.85
C ILE A 175 15.83 -26.22 10.96
N PRO A 176 17.00 -26.78 10.61
CA PRO A 176 17.22 -28.23 10.70
C PRO A 176 17.21 -28.72 12.15
N THR A 177 16.81 -29.97 12.36
CA THR A 177 16.83 -30.63 13.69
C THR A 177 18.24 -30.86 14.25
N SER A 178 19.28 -30.60 13.46
CA SER A 178 20.67 -30.61 13.92
C SER A 178 21.13 -29.30 14.57
N TYR A 179 20.29 -28.22 14.45
CA TYR A 179 20.63 -26.93 15.04
C TYR A 179 20.44 -26.94 16.55
N THR A 180 21.30 -26.21 17.24
CA THR A 180 21.07 -25.78 18.61
C THR A 180 20.13 -24.57 18.63
N PHE A 181 19.60 -24.23 19.82
CA PHE A 181 18.80 -23.01 19.98
C PHE A 181 19.54 -21.76 19.52
N ALA A 182 20.84 -21.62 19.85
CA ALA A 182 21.61 -20.44 19.45
C ALA A 182 21.74 -20.29 17.92
N GLN A 183 21.91 -21.40 17.20
CA GLN A 183 21.94 -21.39 15.74
C GLN A 183 20.58 -21.06 15.14
N ALA A 184 19.51 -21.61 15.68
CA ALA A 184 18.13 -21.28 15.28
C ALA A 184 17.82 -19.80 15.54
N GLN A 185 18.19 -19.27 16.69
CA GLN A 185 18.04 -17.86 17.06
C GLN A 185 18.78 -16.94 16.08
N ALA A 186 20.01 -17.25 15.74
CA ALA A 186 20.80 -16.47 14.77
C ALA A 186 20.15 -16.48 13.38
N ALA A 187 19.64 -17.63 12.92
CA ALA A 187 18.94 -17.76 11.64
C ALA A 187 17.63 -16.94 11.61
N LEU A 188 16.87 -16.93 12.69
CA LEU A 188 15.64 -16.15 12.83
C LEU A 188 15.95 -14.64 12.88
N GLN A 189 16.97 -14.22 13.63
CA GLN A 189 17.38 -12.82 13.71
C GLN A 189 17.85 -12.28 12.36
N ALA A 190 18.50 -13.09 11.54
CA ALA A 190 18.96 -12.70 10.20
C ALA A 190 17.80 -12.28 9.27
N VAL A 191 16.59 -12.76 9.53
CA VAL A 191 15.37 -12.39 8.79
C VAL A 191 14.45 -11.45 9.58
N GLY A 192 14.93 -10.88 10.68
CA GLY A 192 14.18 -9.91 11.50
C GLY A 192 13.12 -10.54 12.41
N LEU A 193 13.23 -11.84 12.74
CA LEU A 193 12.36 -12.53 13.69
C LEU A 193 13.07 -12.70 15.04
N GLN A 194 12.28 -12.82 16.11
CA GLN A 194 12.78 -13.14 17.45
C GLN A 194 12.59 -14.63 17.73
N ALA A 195 13.42 -15.18 18.62
CA ALA A 195 13.30 -16.57 19.04
C ALA A 195 13.00 -16.66 20.54
N THR A 196 12.09 -17.57 20.90
CA THR A 196 11.90 -18.01 22.28
C THR A 196 12.06 -19.53 22.36
N GLN A 197 12.67 -20.01 23.45
CA GLN A 197 12.91 -21.44 23.64
C GLN A 197 11.75 -22.07 24.40
N ALA A 198 11.30 -23.24 23.93
CA ALA A 198 10.49 -24.18 24.66
C ALA A 198 11.24 -25.52 24.72
N ASN A 199 11.07 -26.29 25.80
CA ASN A 199 11.71 -27.59 25.95
C ASN A 199 10.69 -28.71 25.85
N GLN A 200 11.07 -29.79 25.18
CA GLN A 200 10.24 -30.99 25.04
C GLN A 200 11.14 -32.23 25.06
N THR A 201 10.68 -33.32 25.70
CA THR A 201 11.38 -34.61 25.63
C THR A 201 11.28 -35.20 24.24
N SER A 202 12.35 -35.85 23.78
CA SER A 202 12.37 -36.59 22.52
C SER A 202 13.28 -37.82 22.63
N THR A 203 12.80 -38.95 22.12
CA THR A 203 13.59 -40.19 22.05
C THR A 203 14.41 -40.28 20.78
N THR A 204 14.17 -39.38 19.79
CA THR A 204 14.82 -39.40 18.48
C THR A 204 15.78 -38.23 18.24
N ILE A 205 15.51 -37.08 18.86
CA ILE A 205 16.31 -35.87 18.72
C ILE A 205 17.22 -35.76 19.95
N PRO A 206 18.55 -35.62 19.77
CA PRO A 206 19.49 -35.44 20.90
C PRO A 206 19.16 -34.20 21.75
N ALA A 207 19.46 -34.26 23.04
CA ALA A 207 19.29 -33.14 23.94
C ALA A 207 20.06 -31.91 23.45
N GLY A 208 19.43 -30.73 23.50
CA GLY A 208 19.99 -29.45 23.03
C GLY A 208 19.70 -29.14 21.58
N ASN A 209 19.19 -30.07 20.81
CA ASN A 209 18.86 -29.86 19.38
C ASN A 209 17.39 -29.47 19.18
N VAL A 210 17.12 -28.76 18.07
CA VAL A 210 15.78 -28.30 17.71
C VAL A 210 14.89 -29.49 17.30
N ILE A 211 13.69 -29.53 17.85
CA ILE A 211 12.62 -30.44 17.42
C ILE A 211 11.78 -29.80 16.31
N SER A 212 11.33 -28.55 16.55
CA SER A 212 10.42 -27.86 15.65
C SER A 212 10.41 -26.36 15.93
N THR A 213 9.77 -25.61 15.04
CA THR A 213 9.48 -24.19 15.22
C THR A 213 7.97 -23.94 15.09
N ASN A 214 7.47 -22.95 15.81
CA ASN A 214 6.11 -22.47 15.68
C ASN A 214 6.13 -20.92 15.65
N PRO A 215 5.73 -20.27 14.53
CA PRO A 215 5.28 -20.87 13.27
C PRO A 215 6.34 -21.76 12.58
N ALA A 216 5.86 -22.67 11.72
CA ALA A 216 6.73 -23.63 11.02
C ALA A 216 7.60 -22.94 9.97
N SER A 217 8.71 -23.60 9.56
CA SER A 217 9.53 -23.17 8.43
C SER A 217 8.70 -22.90 7.18
N GLY A 218 8.98 -21.79 6.47
CA GLY A 218 8.24 -21.33 5.30
C GLY A 218 7.01 -20.48 5.61
N ALA A 219 6.55 -20.40 6.86
CA ALA A 219 5.44 -19.55 7.24
C ALA A 219 5.84 -18.06 7.17
N GLN A 220 4.93 -17.23 6.66
CA GLN A 220 5.09 -15.77 6.71
C GLN A 220 4.53 -15.22 8.03
N THR A 221 5.31 -14.38 8.69
CA THR A 221 4.94 -13.73 9.94
C THR A 221 5.27 -12.24 9.87
N PRO A 222 4.59 -11.37 10.63
CA PRO A 222 4.98 -9.98 10.73
C PRO A 222 6.43 -9.84 11.17
N TYR A 223 7.15 -8.86 10.61
CA TYR A 223 8.51 -8.52 11.05
C TYR A 223 8.56 -8.27 12.56
N GLY A 224 9.61 -8.75 13.22
CA GLY A 224 9.77 -8.64 14.68
C GLY A 224 8.98 -9.67 15.49
N SER A 225 8.16 -10.51 14.85
CA SER A 225 7.39 -11.56 15.55
C SER A 225 8.31 -12.58 16.23
N THR A 226 7.81 -13.18 17.31
CA THR A 226 8.50 -14.23 18.03
C THR A 226 8.13 -15.60 17.47
N VAL A 227 9.14 -16.40 17.17
CA VAL A 227 9.03 -17.82 16.79
C VAL A 227 9.43 -18.67 17.99
N THR A 228 8.57 -19.58 18.40
CA THR A 228 8.89 -20.55 19.44
C THR A 228 9.72 -21.67 18.83
N VAL A 229 10.92 -21.88 19.34
CA VAL A 229 11.84 -22.95 18.96
C VAL A 229 11.77 -24.03 20.04
N THR A 230 11.19 -25.18 19.70
CA THR A 230 11.12 -26.32 20.61
C THR A 230 12.45 -27.10 20.54
N VAL A 231 13.10 -27.24 21.69
CA VAL A 231 14.40 -27.90 21.84
C VAL A 231 14.23 -29.19 22.64
N SER A 232 14.92 -30.21 22.20
CA SER A 232 14.93 -31.51 22.88
C SER A 232 15.64 -31.42 24.24
N SER A 233 15.00 -31.90 25.27
CA SER A 233 15.63 -32.20 26.58
C SER A 233 16.20 -33.63 26.67
N GLY A 234 16.19 -34.36 25.55
CA GLY A 234 16.52 -35.78 25.49
C GLY A 234 15.32 -36.68 25.84
N PRO A 235 15.54 -37.97 25.97
CA PRO A 235 14.52 -38.92 26.37
C PRO A 235 13.87 -38.57 27.73
N PRO A 236 12.59 -38.89 27.93
CA PRO A 236 12.00 -38.77 29.25
C PRO A 236 12.80 -39.61 30.25
N THR A 237 12.98 -39.09 31.45
CA THR A 237 13.76 -39.77 32.51
C THR A 237 12.90 -40.18 33.68
N VAL A 238 13.33 -41.21 34.36
CA VAL A 238 12.72 -41.73 35.61
C VAL A 238 13.84 -41.98 36.64
N GLN A 239 13.47 -41.96 37.91
CA GLN A 239 14.42 -42.37 38.98
C GLN A 239 14.39 -43.88 39.18
N VAL A 240 15.59 -44.45 39.42
CA VAL A 240 15.71 -45.83 39.82
C VAL A 240 15.07 -45.98 41.22
N PRO A 241 14.01 -46.78 41.38
CA PRO A 241 13.34 -46.93 42.65
C PRO A 241 14.26 -47.60 43.69
N ASP A 242 13.96 -47.34 44.97
CA ASP A 242 14.66 -48.06 46.07
C ASP A 242 14.09 -49.48 46.15
N VAL A 243 14.95 -50.42 45.82
CA VAL A 243 14.65 -51.87 45.81
C VAL A 243 15.61 -52.63 46.72
N VAL A 244 16.39 -51.92 47.56
CA VAL A 244 17.31 -52.55 48.49
C VAL A 244 16.52 -53.21 49.62
N GLY A 245 16.77 -54.49 49.85
CA GLY A 245 16.03 -55.32 50.82
C GLY A 245 14.85 -56.08 50.22
N ASP A 246 14.40 -55.78 48.97
CA ASP A 246 13.38 -56.54 48.28
C ASP A 246 13.91 -57.90 47.82
N THR A 247 13.00 -58.85 47.62
CA THR A 247 13.32 -60.05 46.87
C THR A 247 13.52 -59.71 45.36
N VAL A 248 14.30 -60.52 44.65
CA VAL A 248 14.57 -60.28 43.22
C VAL A 248 13.30 -60.13 42.40
N PRO A 249 12.23 -60.96 42.56
CA PRO A 249 10.97 -60.72 41.82
C PRO A 249 10.25 -59.42 42.16
N GLN A 250 10.30 -58.96 43.44
CA GLN A 250 9.73 -57.67 43.84
C GLN A 250 10.48 -56.51 43.22
N ALA A 251 11.82 -56.56 43.25
CA ALA A 251 12.66 -55.56 42.63
C ALA A 251 12.45 -55.44 41.10
N VAL A 252 12.31 -56.57 40.40
CA VAL A 252 11.99 -56.60 38.96
C VAL A 252 10.64 -55.97 38.69
N ALA A 253 9.64 -56.28 39.52
CA ALA A 253 8.32 -55.64 39.38
C ALA A 253 8.36 -54.12 39.65
N ALA A 254 9.11 -53.68 40.67
CA ALA A 254 9.27 -52.27 41.00
C ALA A 254 9.96 -51.50 39.87
N LEU A 255 11.04 -52.05 39.29
CA LEU A 255 11.71 -51.48 38.13
C LEU A 255 10.79 -51.37 36.91
N SER A 256 10.05 -52.45 36.61
CA SER A 256 9.06 -52.46 35.53
C SER A 256 7.94 -51.40 35.71
N ASN A 257 7.45 -51.23 36.90
CA ASN A 257 6.43 -50.21 37.22
C ASN A 257 6.98 -48.79 37.10
N ALA A 258 8.29 -48.61 37.30
CA ALA A 258 8.97 -47.35 37.07
C ALA A 258 9.36 -47.14 35.61
N GLY A 259 8.97 -48.07 34.70
CA GLY A 259 9.34 -47.95 33.28
C GLY A 259 10.80 -48.30 32.99
N LEU A 260 11.46 -49.09 33.86
CA LEU A 260 12.83 -49.56 33.71
C LEU A 260 12.81 -51.08 33.41
N THR A 261 13.90 -51.58 32.84
CA THR A 261 14.07 -53.00 32.53
C THR A 261 15.18 -53.58 33.41
N ALA A 262 14.83 -54.63 34.21
CA ALA A 262 15.86 -55.38 34.90
C ALA A 262 16.66 -56.20 33.87
N ASN A 263 17.95 -55.99 33.79
CA ASN A 263 18.84 -56.69 32.87
C ASN A 263 20.13 -57.10 33.58
N GLY A 264 20.13 -58.31 34.06
CA GLY A 264 21.22 -58.89 34.80
C GLY A 264 20.99 -59.01 36.28
N LEU A 265 21.49 -60.06 36.83
CA LEU A 265 21.50 -60.34 38.27
C LEU A 265 22.88 -60.86 38.63
N SER A 266 23.55 -60.15 39.51
CA SER A 266 24.80 -60.59 40.11
C SER A 266 24.52 -61.09 41.54
N GLY A 267 24.75 -62.38 41.77
CA GLY A 267 24.57 -63.01 43.09
C GLY A 267 23.42 -64.01 43.16
N ASN A 268 22.81 -64.16 44.35
CA ASN A 268 21.83 -65.19 44.63
C ASN A 268 20.40 -64.84 44.06
N PRO A 269 19.85 -65.62 43.12
CA PRO A 269 18.52 -65.33 42.54
C PRO A 269 17.34 -65.48 43.52
N THR A 270 17.55 -66.17 44.64
CA THR A 270 16.55 -66.32 45.71
C THR A 270 16.81 -65.44 46.91
N GLY A 271 17.83 -64.59 46.85
CA GLY A 271 18.25 -63.72 47.95
C GLY A 271 17.53 -62.36 47.91
N THR A 272 18.05 -61.44 48.72
CA THR A 272 17.58 -60.04 48.77
C THR A 272 18.52 -59.13 48.02
N VAL A 273 17.96 -58.11 47.38
CA VAL A 273 18.71 -57.11 46.62
C VAL A 273 19.53 -56.26 47.59
N THR A 274 20.81 -56.09 47.28
CA THR A 274 21.75 -55.29 48.08
C THR A 274 22.13 -53.99 47.42
N GLY A 275 21.78 -53.85 46.12
CA GLY A 275 22.05 -52.63 45.33
C GLY A 275 21.67 -52.80 43.89
N THR A 276 21.79 -51.70 43.09
CA THR A 276 21.54 -51.66 41.66
C THR A 276 22.61 -50.90 40.90
N SER A 277 22.74 -51.16 39.62
CA SER A 277 23.56 -50.35 38.70
C SER A 277 22.72 -50.01 37.45
N PRO A 278 22.38 -48.73 37.21
CA PRO A 278 22.70 -47.52 38.01
C PRO A 278 22.15 -47.58 39.45
N ALA A 279 22.74 -46.79 40.34
CA ALA A 279 22.40 -46.78 41.75
C ALA A 279 20.96 -46.31 42.00
N VAL A 280 20.35 -46.80 43.12
CA VAL A 280 19.06 -46.28 43.59
C VAL A 280 19.04 -44.78 43.68
N GLY A 281 17.93 -44.13 43.24
CA GLY A 281 17.76 -42.68 43.17
C GLY A 281 18.42 -42.01 41.94
N SER A 282 19.24 -42.71 41.15
CA SER A 282 19.78 -42.17 39.92
C SER A 282 18.69 -41.87 38.92
N THR A 283 18.79 -40.72 38.21
CA THR A 283 17.90 -40.37 37.10
C THR A 283 18.43 -40.97 35.81
N VAL A 284 17.65 -41.82 35.17
CA VAL A 284 18.04 -42.55 33.96
C VAL A 284 16.92 -42.42 32.91
N PRO A 285 17.20 -42.53 31.60
CA PRO A 285 16.14 -42.57 30.58
C PRO A 285 15.13 -43.69 30.81
N THR A 286 13.83 -43.44 30.55
CA THR A 286 12.79 -44.47 30.55
C THR A 286 13.22 -45.63 29.63
N GLY A 287 13.02 -46.87 30.08
CA GLY A 287 13.44 -48.09 29.39
C GLY A 287 14.94 -48.47 29.62
N SER A 288 15.68 -47.70 30.42
CA SER A 288 17.05 -48.03 30.78
C SER A 288 17.14 -49.40 31.49
N GLN A 289 18.21 -50.07 31.24
CA GLN A 289 18.55 -51.34 31.89
C GLN A 289 19.15 -51.10 33.25
N VAL A 290 18.73 -51.87 34.23
CA VAL A 290 19.22 -51.83 35.63
C VAL A 290 19.62 -53.23 36.01
N GLU A 291 20.90 -53.39 36.43
CA GLU A 291 21.42 -54.63 36.98
C GLU A 291 21.10 -54.70 38.50
N LEU A 292 20.71 -55.88 38.98
CA LEU A 292 20.46 -56.13 40.37
C LEU A 292 21.63 -56.89 40.99
N PHE A 293 22.02 -56.50 42.21
CA PHE A 293 22.98 -57.22 43.05
C PHE A 293 22.25 -57.83 44.22
N ALA A 294 22.34 -59.18 44.41
CA ALA A 294 21.62 -59.88 45.48
C ALA A 294 22.51 -60.87 46.22
N LYS A 295 22.24 -61.02 47.51
CA LYS A 295 22.92 -61.99 48.41
C LYS A 295 21.96 -63.02 48.88
#